data_588f9369e2cdc6635dcde78eb62343d3
#
_entry.id   588f9369e2cdc6635dcde78eb62343d3
#
_cell.length_a   1.000
_cell.length_b   1.000
_cell.length_c   1.000
_cell.angle_alpha   90.00
_cell.angle_beta   90.00
_cell.angle_gamma   90.00
#
_symmetry.space_group_name_H-M   'P 1'
#
loop_
_entity.id
_entity.type
_entity.pdbx_description
1 polymer ?
#
loop_
_entity_poly.entity_id
_entity_poly.type
_entity_poly.pdbx_seq_one_letter_code
_entity_poly.pdbx_strand_id
1 'polypeptide(L)'
;MPKFLHPNKRLRGVLADRLLHQVISIAVKPLKKAAEVGRMMSDPLGNLKYCFTPIVAHIADTPEQRVIACITSNASAITMAVAERFGDPIRCAPRTASVTRQWLMVVKRTTRSSNLSSYFQACRKFQLNGVLLPYWLNWALAELSSFITVEALHQYFKMLWDHDRKWCSRMLGPDKLDFRFSLLQTCRGYRCFPDGITTLKQTSMRLHREVQWYLIGVVAGGIPQEALVAVRALADFRYRSQAPKITESDIAKLTASLQEFHDHKDALIEAGARGSLDHWKIPKLEMMLSVAPSSVLKSGLDRS
;
A
#
# COMPACT_ATOMS: atom_id res chain seq x y z
N MET A 1 -8.68 5.28 -20.06
CA MET A 1 -7.46 5.39 -20.90
C MET A 1 -7.72 4.85 -22.29
N PRO A 2 -7.11 5.39 -23.36
CA PRO A 2 -7.21 4.84 -24.69
C PRO A 2 -6.69 3.39 -24.72
N LYS A 3 -7.38 2.54 -25.50
CA LYS A 3 -6.95 1.14 -25.67
C LYS A 3 -5.96 1.07 -26.82
N PHE A 4 -4.73 0.69 -26.52
CA PHE A 4 -3.74 0.42 -27.58
C PHE A 4 -4.10 -0.85 -28.35
N LEU A 5 -4.06 -0.76 -29.68
CA LEU A 5 -4.29 -1.87 -30.58
C LEU A 5 -2.93 -2.53 -30.92
N HIS A 6 -2.63 -3.65 -30.29
CA HIS A 6 -1.44 -4.45 -30.56
C HIS A 6 -1.71 -5.91 -30.20
N PRO A 7 -1.27 -6.92 -30.98
CA PRO A 7 -1.52 -8.33 -30.68
C PRO A 7 -0.95 -8.76 -29.33
N ASN A 8 0.21 -8.26 -28.95
CA ASN A 8 0.83 -8.58 -27.66
C ASN A 8 0.15 -7.81 -26.52
N LYS A 9 -0.63 -8.54 -25.68
CA LYS A 9 -1.36 -7.97 -24.52
C LYS A 9 -0.44 -7.28 -23.51
N ARG A 10 0.76 -7.85 -23.26
CA ARG A 10 1.72 -7.27 -22.32
C ARG A 10 2.24 -5.93 -22.81
N LEU A 11 2.53 -5.82 -24.11
CA LEU A 11 2.97 -4.55 -24.70
C LEU A 11 1.88 -3.48 -24.60
N ARG A 12 0.59 -3.84 -24.80
CA ARG A 12 -0.52 -2.88 -24.61
C ARG A 12 -0.55 -2.30 -23.20
N GLY A 13 -0.33 -3.13 -22.17
CA GLY A 13 -0.22 -2.67 -20.79
C GLY A 13 0.96 -1.70 -20.59
N VAL A 14 2.14 -2.07 -21.07
CA VAL A 14 3.33 -1.21 -20.98
C VAL A 14 3.14 0.14 -21.69
N LEU A 15 2.46 0.14 -22.86
CA LEU A 15 2.17 1.38 -23.59
C LEU A 15 1.20 2.28 -22.80
N ALA A 16 0.19 1.69 -22.16
CA ALA A 16 -0.72 2.44 -21.28
C ALA A 16 0.02 3.04 -20.08
N ASP A 17 0.88 2.26 -19.42
CA ASP A 17 1.70 2.72 -18.31
C ASP A 17 2.66 3.85 -18.74
N ARG A 18 3.31 3.71 -19.90
CA ARG A 18 4.17 4.77 -20.47
C ARG A 18 3.41 6.05 -20.77
N LEU A 19 2.20 5.91 -21.34
CA LEU A 19 1.34 7.07 -21.60
C LEU A 19 0.98 7.80 -20.31
N LEU A 20 0.62 7.06 -19.24
CA LEU A 20 0.34 7.64 -17.93
C LEU A 20 1.53 8.49 -17.45
N HIS A 21 2.73 7.91 -17.44
CA HIS A 21 3.94 8.62 -17.04
C HIS A 21 4.23 9.86 -17.89
N GLN A 22 3.99 9.78 -19.20
CA GLN A 22 4.19 10.89 -20.12
C GLN A 22 3.20 12.04 -19.83
N VAL A 23 1.91 11.71 -19.64
CA VAL A 23 0.87 12.69 -19.32
C VAL A 23 1.16 13.40 -17.99
N ILE A 24 1.50 12.63 -16.94
CA ILE A 24 1.88 13.21 -15.66
C ILE A 24 3.13 14.11 -15.85
N SER A 25 4.15 13.65 -16.56
CA SER A 25 5.38 14.41 -16.79
C SER A 25 5.13 15.76 -17.47
N ILE A 26 4.17 15.82 -18.41
CA ILE A 26 3.76 17.08 -19.07
C ILE A 26 3.04 17.98 -18.07
N ALA A 27 2.07 17.45 -17.33
CA ALA A 27 1.29 18.23 -16.37
C ALA A 27 2.15 18.85 -15.26
N VAL A 28 3.15 18.11 -14.74
CA VAL A 28 4.00 18.55 -13.63
C VAL A 28 5.30 19.23 -14.06
N LYS A 29 5.48 19.49 -15.36
CA LYS A 29 6.70 20.14 -15.89
C LYS A 29 7.08 21.45 -15.17
N PRO A 30 6.15 22.37 -14.87
CA PRO A 30 6.49 23.59 -14.12
C PRO A 30 6.99 23.32 -12.70
N LEU A 31 6.43 22.30 -12.02
CA LEU A 31 6.84 21.91 -10.68
C LEU A 31 8.24 21.29 -10.67
N LYS A 32 8.60 20.48 -11.67
CA LYS A 32 9.96 19.96 -11.82
C LYS A 32 10.98 21.08 -11.94
N LYS A 33 10.66 22.12 -12.75
CA LYS A 33 11.55 23.28 -12.90
C LYS A 33 11.70 24.04 -11.59
N ALA A 34 10.60 24.23 -10.86
CA ALA A 34 10.64 24.87 -9.53
C ALA A 34 11.36 24.01 -8.48
N ALA A 35 11.35 22.67 -8.60
CA ALA A 35 12.14 21.79 -7.73
C ALA A 35 13.65 21.90 -7.99
N GLU A 36 14.04 22.16 -9.25
CA GLU A 36 15.45 22.26 -9.68
C GLU A 36 16.08 23.63 -9.33
N VAL A 37 15.39 24.70 -9.70
CA VAL A 37 15.94 26.07 -9.63
C VAL A 37 15.24 26.98 -8.63
N GLY A 38 14.23 26.49 -7.93
CA GLY A 38 13.38 27.28 -7.05
C GLY A 38 12.49 28.28 -7.78
N ARG A 39 11.59 28.91 -7.02
CA ARG A 39 10.73 30.00 -7.49
C ARG A 39 10.40 30.96 -6.35
N MET A 40 10.45 32.26 -6.63
CA MET A 40 9.94 33.27 -5.70
C MET A 40 8.43 33.14 -5.58
N MET A 41 7.93 33.03 -4.37
CA MET A 41 6.51 32.96 -4.03
C MET A 41 6.22 33.87 -2.85
N SER A 42 5.02 34.46 -2.81
CA SER A 42 4.55 35.22 -1.66
C SER A 42 3.80 34.27 -0.70
N ASP A 43 4.05 34.42 0.60
CA ASP A 43 3.21 33.80 1.62
C ASP A 43 1.91 34.63 1.82
N PRO A 44 0.93 34.11 2.61
CA PRO A 44 -0.33 34.82 2.87
C PRO A 44 -0.16 36.22 3.53
N LEU A 45 1.00 36.49 4.14
CA LEU A 45 1.31 37.77 4.78
C LEU A 45 2.04 38.73 3.84
N GLY A 46 2.27 38.33 2.57
CA GLY A 46 2.98 39.16 1.58
C GLY A 46 4.49 39.03 1.58
N ASN A 47 5.09 38.20 2.47
CA ASN A 47 6.54 38.02 2.48
C ASN A 47 6.96 37.14 1.29
N LEU A 48 8.03 37.60 0.60
CA LEU A 48 8.61 36.83 -0.50
C LEU A 48 9.55 35.77 0.01
N LYS A 49 9.35 34.52 -0.47
CA LYS A 49 10.15 33.35 -0.13
C LYS A 49 10.60 32.62 -1.39
N TYR A 50 11.83 32.13 -1.36
CA TYR A 50 12.34 31.29 -2.43
C TYR A 50 11.97 29.82 -2.15
N CYS A 51 11.06 29.29 -2.96
CA CYS A 51 10.42 27.98 -2.71
C CYS A 51 10.89 26.94 -3.72
N PHE A 52 11.09 25.70 -3.22
CA PHE A 52 11.33 24.51 -4.03
C PHE A 52 10.13 23.56 -3.92
N THR A 53 9.87 22.78 -4.97
CA THR A 53 8.71 21.88 -5.05
C THR A 53 9.12 20.41 -5.19
N PRO A 54 9.72 19.79 -4.16
CA PRO A 54 9.98 18.35 -4.18
C PRO A 54 8.68 17.55 -4.23
N ILE A 55 8.72 16.29 -4.70
CA ILE A 55 7.57 15.39 -4.56
C ILE A 55 7.50 14.95 -3.10
N VAL A 56 6.47 15.38 -2.39
CA VAL A 56 6.24 15.01 -0.99
C VAL A 56 5.42 13.71 -0.87
N ALA A 57 4.39 13.55 -1.69
CA ALA A 57 3.52 12.39 -1.67
C ALA A 57 2.89 12.11 -3.03
N HIS A 58 2.75 10.83 -3.38
CA HIS A 58 1.88 10.33 -4.43
C HIS A 58 0.95 9.30 -3.80
N ILE A 59 -0.33 9.67 -3.70
CA ILE A 59 -1.36 8.83 -3.08
C ILE A 59 -2.08 8.08 -4.20
N ALA A 60 -2.02 6.76 -4.16
CA ALA A 60 -2.60 5.90 -5.18
C ALA A 60 -2.92 4.52 -4.60
N ASP A 61 -3.76 3.76 -5.29
CA ASP A 61 -3.98 2.36 -4.95
C ASP A 61 -2.75 1.48 -5.26
N THR A 62 -2.72 0.26 -4.74
CA THR A 62 -1.57 -0.65 -4.92
C THR A 62 -1.22 -0.92 -6.39
N PRO A 63 -2.16 -1.15 -7.32
CA PRO A 63 -1.88 -1.27 -8.75
C PRO A 63 -1.20 -0.03 -9.34
N GLU A 64 -1.71 1.16 -9.06
CA GLU A 64 -1.14 2.42 -9.56
C GLU A 64 0.23 2.70 -8.94
N GLN A 65 0.42 2.47 -7.63
CA GLN A 65 1.73 2.60 -6.98
C GLN A 65 2.81 1.76 -7.68
N ARG A 66 2.48 0.55 -8.15
CA ARG A 66 3.40 -0.29 -8.91
C ARG A 66 3.71 0.28 -10.29
N VAL A 67 2.71 0.85 -10.96
CA VAL A 67 2.94 1.56 -12.23
C VAL A 67 3.88 2.72 -11.98
N ILE A 68 3.63 3.56 -10.99
CA ILE A 68 4.46 4.71 -10.62
C ILE A 68 5.89 4.30 -10.27
N ALA A 69 6.08 3.22 -9.52
CA ALA A 69 7.39 2.68 -9.19
C ALA A 69 8.06 1.93 -10.35
N CYS A 70 7.38 1.75 -11.48
CA CYS A 70 7.84 1.00 -12.67
C CYS A 70 8.13 -0.48 -12.40
N ILE A 71 7.37 -1.14 -11.52
CA ILE A 71 7.62 -2.52 -11.09
C ILE A 71 6.49 -3.48 -11.45
N THR A 72 6.79 -4.77 -11.34
CA THR A 72 5.82 -5.86 -11.50
C THR A 72 4.97 -6.05 -10.24
N SER A 73 3.89 -6.86 -10.34
CA SER A 73 3.01 -7.19 -9.22
C SER A 73 3.69 -7.95 -8.08
N ASN A 74 4.84 -8.57 -8.33
CA ASN A 74 5.57 -9.40 -7.37
C ASN A 74 6.64 -8.61 -6.58
N ALA A 75 6.66 -7.29 -6.69
CA ALA A 75 7.62 -6.44 -5.99
C ALA A 75 6.89 -5.32 -5.21
N SER A 76 7.54 -4.83 -4.16
CA SER A 76 7.07 -3.68 -3.39
C SER A 76 7.42 -2.37 -4.10
N ALA A 77 6.48 -1.42 -4.07
CA ALA A 77 6.69 -0.08 -4.60
C ALA A 77 7.60 0.79 -3.70
N ILE A 78 7.67 0.46 -2.41
CA ILE A 78 8.34 1.26 -1.38
C ILE A 78 9.69 0.65 -0.97
N THR A 79 9.79 -0.68 -0.96
CA THR A 79 11.02 -1.39 -0.58
C THR A 79 11.51 -2.34 -1.67
N MET A 80 12.61 -3.02 -1.41
CA MET A 80 13.18 -4.04 -2.30
C MET A 80 12.54 -5.42 -2.10
N ALA A 81 11.47 -5.52 -1.30
CA ALA A 81 10.79 -6.78 -1.06
C ALA A 81 10.17 -7.36 -2.34
N VAL A 82 10.24 -8.68 -2.43
CA VAL A 82 9.54 -9.50 -3.42
C VAL A 82 8.43 -10.30 -2.74
N ALA A 83 7.54 -10.91 -3.52
CA ALA A 83 6.33 -11.56 -3.01
C ALA A 83 6.58 -12.57 -1.89
N GLU A 84 7.70 -13.30 -1.95
CA GLU A 84 8.11 -14.29 -0.96
C GLU A 84 8.36 -13.67 0.42
N ARG A 85 8.71 -12.39 0.45
CA ARG A 85 9.05 -11.63 1.67
C ARG A 85 7.95 -10.70 2.18
N PHE A 86 6.77 -10.68 1.54
CA PHE A 86 5.68 -9.78 1.96
C PHE A 86 5.11 -10.09 3.35
N GLY A 87 5.32 -11.28 3.85
CA GLY A 87 4.91 -11.70 5.19
C GLY A 87 6.01 -11.60 6.25
N ASP A 88 7.21 -11.14 5.91
CA ASP A 88 8.31 -11.02 6.85
C ASP A 88 8.03 -9.93 7.90
N PRO A 89 8.50 -10.11 9.15
CA PRO A 89 8.36 -9.07 10.19
C PRO A 89 9.38 -7.94 10.03
N ILE A 90 10.39 -8.11 9.18
CA ILE A 90 11.50 -7.17 9.01
C ILE A 90 11.34 -6.43 7.69
N ARG A 91 11.36 -5.10 7.76
CA ARG A 91 11.30 -4.23 6.59
C ARG A 91 12.53 -4.43 5.71
N CYS A 92 12.33 -4.64 4.42
CA CYS A 92 13.40 -4.68 3.44
C CYS A 92 14.00 -3.27 3.21
N ALA A 93 15.20 -3.23 2.62
CA ALA A 93 15.83 -1.98 2.22
C ALA A 93 14.88 -1.11 1.36
N PRO A 94 14.90 0.21 1.51
CA PRO A 94 14.04 1.11 0.73
C PRO A 94 14.34 1.01 -0.76
N ARG A 95 13.30 1.11 -1.60
CA ARG A 95 13.43 1.23 -3.04
C ARG A 95 13.80 2.67 -3.39
N THR A 96 15.08 2.89 -3.66
CA THR A 96 15.57 4.22 -4.00
C THR A 96 15.36 4.56 -5.46
N ALA A 97 15.21 5.86 -5.75
CA ALA A 97 15.13 6.35 -7.12
C ALA A 97 16.43 6.08 -7.89
N SER A 98 17.57 6.14 -7.22
CA SER A 98 18.90 5.87 -7.80
C SER A 98 19.04 4.42 -8.26
N VAL A 99 18.70 3.44 -7.42
CA VAL A 99 18.75 2.01 -7.77
C VAL A 99 17.78 1.71 -8.90
N THR A 100 16.55 2.21 -8.83
CA THR A 100 15.56 1.99 -9.89
C THR A 100 16.03 2.60 -11.22
N ARG A 101 16.59 3.83 -11.18
CA ARG A 101 17.18 4.49 -12.36
C ARG A 101 18.31 3.64 -12.98
N GLN A 102 19.19 3.10 -12.16
CA GLN A 102 20.29 2.25 -12.61
C GLN A 102 19.75 1.01 -13.36
N TRP A 103 18.75 0.32 -12.82
CA TRP A 103 18.14 -0.82 -13.48
C TRP A 103 17.44 -0.48 -14.79
N LEU A 104 16.72 0.64 -14.84
CA LEU A 104 16.12 1.15 -16.07
C LEU A 104 17.17 1.42 -17.15
N MET A 105 18.34 2.00 -16.77
CA MET A 105 19.46 2.23 -17.68
C MET A 105 20.06 0.91 -18.17
N VAL A 106 20.25 -0.08 -17.29
CA VAL A 106 20.77 -1.41 -17.69
C VAL A 106 19.85 -2.04 -18.73
N VAL A 107 18.54 -2.10 -18.47
CA VAL A 107 17.56 -2.65 -19.42
C VAL A 107 17.62 -1.90 -20.75
N LYS A 108 17.65 -0.56 -20.72
CA LYS A 108 17.72 0.25 -21.95
C LYS A 108 18.99 -0.01 -22.77
N ARG A 109 20.14 -0.26 -22.12
CA ARG A 109 21.43 -0.49 -22.79
C ARG A 109 21.58 -1.93 -23.30
N THR A 110 21.04 -2.92 -22.58
CA THR A 110 21.24 -4.34 -22.89
C THR A 110 20.21 -4.89 -23.86
N THR A 111 19.14 -4.15 -24.16
CA THR A 111 18.07 -4.63 -25.03
C THR A 111 17.93 -3.77 -26.28
N ARG A 112 17.85 -4.43 -27.46
CA ARG A 112 17.49 -3.77 -28.71
C ARG A 112 15.97 -3.55 -28.75
N SER A 113 15.52 -2.38 -29.20
CA SER A 113 14.09 -2.02 -29.31
C SER A 113 13.27 -2.97 -30.19
N SER A 114 13.92 -3.68 -31.11
CA SER A 114 13.27 -4.64 -32.05
C SER A 114 12.95 -6.00 -31.41
N ASN A 115 13.57 -6.38 -30.30
CA ASN A 115 13.36 -7.70 -29.68
C ASN A 115 12.57 -7.57 -28.36
N LEU A 116 11.22 -7.64 -28.45
CA LEU A 116 10.32 -7.55 -27.32
C LEU A 116 10.52 -8.66 -26.27
N SER A 117 10.90 -9.88 -26.73
CA SER A 117 11.10 -11.00 -25.81
C SER A 117 12.29 -10.76 -24.89
N SER A 118 13.43 -10.40 -25.46
CA SER A 118 14.63 -10.09 -24.70
C SER A 118 14.44 -8.87 -23.79
N TYR A 119 13.71 -7.84 -24.27
CA TYR A 119 13.33 -6.69 -23.48
C TYR A 119 12.51 -7.07 -22.25
N PHE A 120 11.47 -7.87 -22.42
CA PHE A 120 10.64 -8.30 -21.31
C PHE A 120 11.37 -9.26 -20.36
N GLN A 121 12.30 -10.06 -20.83
CA GLN A 121 13.15 -10.89 -20.01
C GLN A 121 14.09 -10.05 -19.13
N ALA A 122 14.74 -9.04 -19.72
CA ALA A 122 15.57 -8.10 -18.97
C ALA A 122 14.77 -7.33 -17.91
N CYS A 123 13.56 -6.86 -18.25
CA CYS A 123 12.67 -6.22 -17.26
C CYS A 123 12.36 -7.17 -16.09
N ARG A 124 12.03 -8.44 -16.34
CA ARG A 124 11.72 -9.41 -15.28
C ARG A 124 12.88 -9.61 -14.31
N LYS A 125 14.11 -9.64 -14.80
CA LYS A 125 15.32 -9.81 -13.97
C LYS A 125 15.39 -8.77 -12.86
N PHE A 126 14.91 -7.56 -13.10
CA PHE A 126 14.91 -6.44 -12.14
C PHE A 126 13.51 -6.13 -11.59
N GLN A 127 12.53 -7.01 -11.77
CA GLN A 127 11.15 -6.81 -11.35
C GLN A 127 10.48 -5.55 -11.96
N LEU A 128 10.92 -5.11 -13.15
CA LEU A 128 10.40 -3.93 -13.83
C LEU A 128 9.18 -4.24 -14.70
N ASN A 129 8.21 -3.31 -14.78
CA ASN A 129 7.01 -3.44 -15.61
C ASN A 129 7.25 -3.15 -17.10
N GLY A 130 8.31 -2.41 -17.42
CA GLY A 130 8.67 -2.05 -18.82
C GLY A 130 8.53 -0.55 -19.12
N VAL A 131 8.23 0.28 -18.13
CA VAL A 131 8.35 1.74 -18.26
C VAL A 131 9.82 2.12 -18.08
N LEU A 132 10.41 2.84 -19.05
CA LEU A 132 11.82 3.26 -19.00
C LEU A 132 12.02 4.74 -18.65
N LEU A 133 10.99 5.54 -18.78
CA LEU A 133 11.04 6.99 -18.55
C LEU A 133 9.92 7.39 -17.57
N PRO A 134 10.03 7.06 -16.29
CA PRO A 134 9.04 7.47 -15.31
C PRO A 134 9.04 8.99 -15.12
N TYR A 135 7.89 9.55 -14.79
CA TYR A 135 7.71 10.99 -14.65
C TYR A 135 8.61 11.62 -13.57
N TRP A 136 8.94 10.85 -12.54
CA TRP A 136 9.78 11.32 -11.42
C TRP A 136 11.29 11.24 -11.71
N LEU A 137 11.74 10.63 -12.81
CA LEU A 137 13.14 10.31 -13.09
C LEU A 137 14.09 11.53 -13.01
N ASN A 138 13.61 12.67 -13.47
CA ASN A 138 14.37 13.93 -13.50
C ASN A 138 13.74 14.99 -12.58
N TRP A 139 13.16 14.58 -11.48
CA TRP A 139 12.63 15.48 -10.47
C TRP A 139 13.61 15.53 -9.30
N ALA A 140 14.09 16.73 -8.96
CA ALA A 140 15.03 16.93 -7.87
C ALA A 140 14.43 16.41 -6.55
N LEU A 141 15.23 15.68 -5.78
CA LEU A 141 14.87 15.10 -4.49
C LEU A 141 13.71 14.06 -4.55
N ALA A 142 13.33 13.58 -5.74
CA ALA A 142 12.33 12.52 -5.84
C ALA A 142 12.89 11.19 -5.34
N GLU A 143 12.33 10.66 -4.26
CA GLU A 143 12.70 9.37 -3.67
C GLU A 143 11.47 8.49 -3.53
N LEU A 144 11.43 7.36 -4.28
CA LEU A 144 10.28 6.46 -4.36
C LEU A 144 9.79 6.00 -2.98
N SER A 145 10.71 5.57 -2.15
CA SER A 145 10.41 5.08 -0.80
C SER A 145 9.85 6.14 0.14
N SER A 146 9.98 7.42 -0.22
CA SER A 146 9.50 8.54 0.58
C SER A 146 8.20 9.13 0.04
N PHE A 147 8.06 9.27 -1.29
CA PHE A 147 6.87 9.91 -1.85
C PHE A 147 5.72 8.95 -2.17
N ILE A 148 5.97 7.65 -2.40
CA ILE A 148 4.88 6.67 -2.52
C ILE A 148 4.33 6.41 -1.11
N THR A 149 3.07 6.78 -0.92
CA THR A 149 2.45 6.80 0.41
C THR A 149 1.48 5.65 0.58
N VAL A 150 1.55 5.01 1.76
CA VAL A 150 0.51 4.09 2.22
C VAL A 150 -0.76 4.91 2.49
N GLU A 151 -1.89 4.47 1.94
CA GLU A 151 -3.18 5.15 2.10
C GLU A 151 -4.21 4.26 2.80
N ALA A 152 -5.16 4.89 3.52
CA ALA A 152 -6.06 4.17 4.41
C ALA A 152 -7.09 3.30 3.67
N LEU A 153 -7.60 3.76 2.50
CA LEU A 153 -8.69 3.08 1.80
C LEU A 153 -8.30 1.66 1.37
N HIS A 154 -7.24 1.52 0.58
CA HIS A 154 -6.85 0.23 -0.01
C HIS A 154 -5.93 -0.56 0.90
N GLN A 155 -5.09 0.11 1.69
CA GLN A 155 -4.13 -0.58 2.56
C GLN A 155 -4.76 -1.07 3.86
N TYR A 156 -5.66 -0.28 4.48
CA TYR A 156 -6.23 -0.64 5.77
C TYR A 156 -7.64 -1.22 5.62
N PHE A 157 -8.61 -0.44 5.13
CA PHE A 157 -10.00 -0.88 5.10
C PHE A 157 -10.26 -1.99 4.07
N LYS A 158 -9.64 -1.89 2.89
CA LYS A 158 -9.74 -2.95 1.89
C LYS A 158 -8.99 -4.22 2.34
N MET A 159 -7.90 -4.10 3.10
CA MET A 159 -7.24 -5.25 3.68
C MET A 159 -8.12 -5.95 4.71
N LEU A 160 -8.73 -5.21 5.63
CA LEU A 160 -9.69 -5.77 6.58
C LEU A 160 -10.79 -6.55 5.86
N TRP A 161 -11.36 -5.97 4.81
CA TRP A 161 -12.44 -6.60 4.05
C TRP A 161 -11.99 -7.85 3.30
N ASP A 162 -10.84 -7.80 2.63
CA ASP A 162 -10.34 -8.89 1.79
C ASP A 162 -9.71 -10.02 2.60
N HIS A 163 -9.18 -9.72 3.78
CA HIS A 163 -8.42 -10.67 4.59
C HIS A 163 -9.06 -10.90 5.96
N ASP A 164 -9.01 -9.96 6.89
CA ASP A 164 -9.41 -10.17 8.29
C ASP A 164 -10.86 -10.70 8.41
N ARG A 165 -11.81 -10.06 7.73
CA ARG A 165 -13.20 -10.52 7.69
C ARG A 165 -13.32 -11.95 7.15
N LYS A 166 -12.60 -12.26 6.06
CA LYS A 166 -12.63 -13.61 5.48
C LYS A 166 -11.97 -14.63 6.38
N TRP A 167 -10.90 -14.28 7.07
CA TRP A 167 -10.27 -15.16 8.05
C TRP A 167 -11.23 -15.46 9.19
N CYS A 168 -11.84 -14.43 9.77
CA CYS A 168 -12.83 -14.59 10.81
C CYS A 168 -14.04 -15.43 10.35
N SER A 169 -14.54 -15.17 9.15
CA SER A 169 -15.65 -15.95 8.57
C SER A 169 -15.30 -17.42 8.34
N ARG A 170 -14.07 -17.75 7.97
CA ARG A 170 -13.64 -19.15 7.80
C ARG A 170 -13.48 -19.87 9.13
N MET A 171 -12.97 -19.21 10.16
CA MET A 171 -12.77 -19.80 11.49
C MET A 171 -14.10 -19.98 12.24
N LEU A 172 -14.96 -18.95 12.23
CA LEU A 172 -16.21 -18.96 12.98
C LEU A 172 -17.35 -19.66 12.24
N GLY A 173 -17.31 -19.68 10.91
CA GLY A 173 -18.41 -20.01 10.02
C GLY A 173 -19.21 -18.76 9.61
N PRO A 174 -19.63 -18.67 8.32
CA PRO A 174 -20.33 -17.49 7.81
C PRO A 174 -21.66 -17.22 8.54
N ASP A 175 -22.46 -18.26 8.76
CA ASP A 175 -23.79 -18.13 9.40
C ASP A 175 -23.67 -17.63 10.86
N LYS A 176 -22.67 -18.13 11.61
CA LYS A 176 -22.42 -17.67 12.98
C LYS A 176 -21.90 -16.24 13.01
N LEU A 177 -21.06 -15.86 12.05
CA LEU A 177 -20.56 -14.50 11.93
C LEU A 177 -21.70 -13.52 11.64
N ASP A 178 -22.57 -13.86 10.66
CA ASP A 178 -23.72 -13.04 10.29
C ASP A 178 -24.72 -12.94 11.44
N PHE A 179 -25.03 -14.06 12.10
CA PHE A 179 -25.88 -14.06 13.30
C PHE A 179 -25.34 -13.14 14.40
N ARG A 180 -24.06 -13.19 14.72
CA ARG A 180 -23.47 -12.34 15.74
C ARG A 180 -23.49 -10.86 15.35
N PHE A 181 -23.31 -10.53 14.07
CA PHE A 181 -23.46 -9.16 13.57
C PHE A 181 -24.90 -8.68 13.64
N SER A 182 -25.90 -9.55 13.43
CA SER A 182 -27.32 -9.20 13.51
C SER A 182 -27.77 -8.88 14.94
N LEU A 183 -27.06 -9.39 15.95
CA LEU A 183 -27.35 -9.11 17.36
C LEU A 183 -26.81 -7.76 17.85
N LEU A 184 -26.02 -7.04 17.04
CA LEU A 184 -25.50 -5.72 17.43
C LEU A 184 -26.65 -4.75 17.65
N GLN A 185 -26.65 -4.11 18.83
CA GLN A 185 -27.68 -3.13 19.17
C GLN A 185 -27.64 -1.92 18.23
N THR A 186 -28.82 -1.45 17.88
CA THR A 186 -28.97 -0.26 17.07
C THR A 186 -28.59 0.99 17.87
N CYS A 187 -27.56 1.69 17.44
CA CYS A 187 -27.16 2.98 18.00
C CYS A 187 -27.34 4.08 16.96
N ARG A 188 -27.83 5.25 17.37
CA ARG A 188 -28.00 6.39 16.48
C ARG A 188 -26.65 6.78 15.84
N GLY A 189 -26.62 6.88 14.53
CA GLY A 189 -25.41 7.22 13.75
C GLY A 189 -24.50 6.04 13.41
N TYR A 190 -24.82 4.83 13.87
CA TYR A 190 -24.09 3.61 13.55
C TYR A 190 -24.94 2.70 12.64
N ARG A 191 -24.28 1.96 11.77
CA ARG A 191 -24.95 1.00 10.88
C ARG A 191 -25.29 -0.28 11.65
N CYS A 192 -26.50 -0.78 11.42
CA CYS A 192 -26.92 -2.13 11.83
C CYS A 192 -26.69 -3.11 10.69
N PHE A 193 -26.51 -4.38 11.03
CA PHE A 193 -26.27 -5.46 10.10
C PHE A 193 -27.27 -6.61 10.32
N PRO A 194 -28.59 -6.38 10.12
CA PRO A 194 -29.63 -7.38 10.42
C PRO A 194 -29.45 -8.66 9.62
N ASP A 195 -28.91 -8.58 8.41
CA ASP A 195 -28.65 -9.70 7.53
C ASP A 195 -27.16 -10.15 7.56
N GLY A 196 -26.39 -9.68 8.56
CA GLY A 196 -24.97 -9.95 8.66
C GLY A 196 -24.11 -9.19 7.66
N ILE A 197 -22.88 -9.68 7.41
CA ILE A 197 -21.88 -9.00 6.59
C ILE A 197 -21.30 -9.88 5.47
N THR A 198 -21.53 -11.19 5.47
CA THR A 198 -20.85 -12.10 4.54
C THR A 198 -21.41 -12.04 3.13
N THR A 199 -22.69 -11.74 2.98
CA THR A 199 -23.41 -11.65 1.70
C THR A 199 -23.29 -10.29 1.00
N LEU A 200 -22.70 -9.28 1.64
CA LEU A 200 -22.58 -7.93 1.09
C LEU A 200 -21.69 -7.90 -0.16
N LYS A 201 -22.26 -7.54 -1.31
CA LYS A 201 -21.59 -7.56 -2.62
C LYS A 201 -20.92 -6.22 -2.95
N GLN A 202 -21.67 -5.12 -2.82
CA GLN A 202 -21.14 -3.77 -3.06
C GLN A 202 -20.79 -3.11 -1.73
N THR A 203 -19.51 -2.87 -1.51
CA THR A 203 -19.00 -2.37 -0.24
C THR A 203 -18.24 -1.05 -0.43
N SER A 204 -18.48 -0.11 0.47
CA SER A 204 -17.79 1.18 0.51
C SER A 204 -16.73 1.20 1.62
N MET A 205 -15.80 2.14 1.55
CA MET A 205 -14.84 2.40 2.64
C MET A 205 -15.54 2.63 3.99
N ARG A 206 -16.65 3.37 3.98
CA ARG A 206 -17.43 3.61 5.20
C ARG A 206 -17.91 2.29 5.82
N LEU A 207 -18.44 1.39 4.99
CA LEU A 207 -18.88 0.07 5.45
C LEU A 207 -17.71 -0.75 6.03
N HIS A 208 -16.54 -0.76 5.37
CA HIS A 208 -15.38 -1.47 5.88
C HIS A 208 -14.94 -0.94 7.27
N ARG A 209 -14.96 0.39 7.45
CA ARG A 209 -14.65 1.03 8.73
C ARG A 209 -15.68 0.68 9.81
N GLU A 210 -16.95 0.67 9.46
CA GLU A 210 -18.04 0.31 10.38
C GLU A 210 -17.93 -1.16 10.82
N VAL A 211 -17.62 -2.08 9.90
CA VAL A 211 -17.36 -3.50 10.23
C VAL A 211 -16.11 -3.63 11.14
N GLN A 212 -15.07 -2.84 10.89
CA GLN A 212 -13.86 -2.87 11.72
C GLN A 212 -14.15 -2.56 13.19
N TRP A 213 -15.10 -1.65 13.49
CA TRP A 213 -15.44 -1.30 14.86
C TRP A 213 -15.97 -2.46 15.69
N TYR A 214 -16.65 -3.40 15.04
CA TYR A 214 -17.33 -4.50 15.73
C TYR A 214 -16.62 -5.83 15.61
N LEU A 215 -15.81 -6.03 14.56
CA LEU A 215 -15.30 -7.33 14.15
C LEU A 215 -14.64 -8.08 15.31
N ILE A 216 -13.76 -7.43 16.07
CA ILE A 216 -13.01 -8.08 17.15
C ILE A 216 -13.97 -8.53 18.27
N GLY A 217 -14.88 -7.67 18.72
CA GLY A 217 -15.86 -8.01 19.74
C GLY A 217 -16.82 -9.12 19.28
N VAL A 218 -17.24 -9.07 18.02
CA VAL A 218 -18.16 -10.07 17.45
C VAL A 218 -17.53 -11.47 17.36
N VAL A 219 -16.25 -11.59 17.05
CA VAL A 219 -15.58 -12.88 16.91
C VAL A 219 -14.98 -13.42 18.21
N ALA A 220 -14.88 -12.57 19.24
CA ALA A 220 -14.35 -12.98 20.56
C ALA A 220 -15.11 -14.19 21.13
N GLY A 221 -14.37 -15.13 21.72
CA GLY A 221 -14.93 -16.39 22.25
C GLY A 221 -15.49 -17.35 21.19
N GLY A 222 -15.33 -17.05 19.89
CA GLY A 222 -15.80 -17.89 18.81
C GLY A 222 -14.70 -18.41 17.87
N ILE A 223 -13.50 -17.88 18.01
CA ILE A 223 -12.30 -18.29 17.27
C ILE A 223 -11.16 -18.58 18.25
N PRO A 224 -10.10 -19.30 17.84
CA PRO A 224 -8.95 -19.58 18.70
C PRO A 224 -8.32 -18.28 19.22
N GLN A 225 -7.87 -18.29 20.48
CA GLN A 225 -7.36 -17.11 21.18
C GLN A 225 -6.15 -16.48 20.46
N GLU A 226 -5.18 -17.27 20.03
CA GLU A 226 -4.00 -16.79 19.31
C GLU A 226 -4.37 -16.13 17.97
N ALA A 227 -5.33 -16.70 17.25
CA ALA A 227 -5.87 -16.11 16.02
C ALA A 227 -6.60 -14.78 16.29
N LEU A 228 -7.34 -14.69 17.42
CA LEU A 228 -7.97 -13.44 17.85
C LEU A 228 -6.93 -12.37 18.15
N VAL A 229 -5.83 -12.72 18.84
CA VAL A 229 -4.71 -11.80 19.11
C VAL A 229 -4.14 -11.26 17.80
N ALA A 230 -3.88 -12.11 16.80
CA ALA A 230 -3.37 -11.67 15.50
C ALA A 230 -4.31 -10.68 14.80
N VAL A 231 -5.62 -10.99 14.73
CA VAL A 231 -6.59 -10.07 14.08
C VAL A 231 -6.74 -8.75 14.85
N ARG A 232 -6.74 -8.80 16.19
CA ARG A 232 -6.79 -7.61 17.05
C ARG A 232 -5.54 -6.74 16.85
N ALA A 233 -4.36 -7.34 16.77
CA ALA A 233 -3.11 -6.61 16.56
C ALA A 233 -3.11 -5.81 15.25
N LEU A 234 -3.65 -6.38 14.15
CA LEU A 234 -3.85 -5.62 12.90
C LEU A 234 -4.90 -4.51 13.04
N ALA A 235 -5.96 -4.73 13.82
CA ALA A 235 -6.94 -3.68 14.07
C ALA A 235 -6.31 -2.53 14.86
N ASP A 236 -5.55 -2.82 15.92
CA ASP A 236 -4.83 -1.84 16.73
C ASP A 236 -3.83 -1.04 15.88
N PHE A 237 -3.06 -1.72 15.04
CA PHE A 237 -2.16 -1.07 14.08
C PHE A 237 -2.92 -0.06 13.20
N ARG A 238 -4.04 -0.46 12.60
CA ARG A 238 -4.84 0.39 11.71
C ARG A 238 -5.43 1.61 12.45
N TYR A 239 -5.94 1.43 13.67
CA TYR A 239 -6.46 2.55 14.47
C TYR A 239 -5.35 3.55 14.81
N ARG A 240 -4.20 3.07 15.27
CA ARG A 240 -3.06 3.92 15.64
C ARG A 240 -2.48 4.66 14.44
N SER A 241 -2.37 4.00 13.27
CA SER A 241 -1.81 4.61 12.06
C SER A 241 -2.69 5.70 11.44
N GLN A 242 -3.96 5.80 11.85
CA GLN A 242 -4.91 6.80 11.39
C GLN A 242 -5.12 7.94 12.41
N ALA A 243 -4.34 7.98 13.47
CA ALA A 243 -4.42 9.07 14.44
C ALA A 243 -4.07 10.41 13.77
N PRO A 244 -4.82 11.49 14.06
CA PRO A 244 -4.57 12.82 13.46
C PRO A 244 -3.20 13.40 13.83
N LYS A 245 -2.67 13.00 14.97
CA LYS A 245 -1.31 13.32 15.42
C LYS A 245 -0.65 12.04 15.90
N ILE A 246 0.60 11.85 15.51
CA ILE A 246 1.41 10.67 15.87
C ILE A 246 2.63 11.18 16.63
N THR A 247 2.78 10.75 17.89
CA THR A 247 3.95 11.02 18.73
C THR A 247 4.97 9.88 18.62
N GLU A 248 6.18 10.05 19.14
CA GLU A 248 7.18 8.97 19.20
C GLU A 248 6.66 7.75 19.97
N SER A 249 5.93 7.97 21.08
CA SER A 249 5.33 6.87 21.83
C SER A 249 4.26 6.13 21.01
N ASP A 250 3.55 6.82 20.11
CA ASP A 250 2.57 6.20 19.21
C ASP A 250 3.25 5.38 18.12
N ILE A 251 4.41 5.81 17.64
CA ILE A 251 5.24 5.03 16.69
C ILE A 251 5.70 3.72 17.34
N ALA A 252 6.16 3.76 18.59
CA ALA A 252 6.53 2.56 19.33
C ALA A 252 5.35 1.58 19.49
N LYS A 253 4.17 2.08 19.87
CA LYS A 253 2.94 1.28 19.99
C LYS A 253 2.47 0.72 18.64
N LEU A 254 2.59 1.50 17.56
CA LEU A 254 2.26 1.09 16.21
C LEU A 254 3.15 -0.07 15.77
N THR A 255 4.46 0.05 16.00
CA THR A 255 5.44 -0.99 15.69
C THR A 255 5.18 -2.25 16.52
N ALA A 256 4.89 -2.10 17.81
CA ALA A 256 4.56 -3.22 18.69
C ALA A 256 3.30 -3.97 18.24
N SER A 257 2.25 -3.24 17.82
CA SER A 257 1.02 -3.88 17.30
C SER A 257 1.31 -4.70 16.03
N LEU A 258 2.16 -4.20 15.13
CA LEU A 258 2.50 -4.95 13.92
C LEU A 258 3.39 -6.17 14.24
N GLN A 259 4.29 -6.05 15.22
CA GLN A 259 5.11 -7.16 15.69
C GLN A 259 4.23 -8.24 16.34
N GLU A 260 3.28 -7.87 17.22
CA GLU A 260 2.32 -8.80 17.83
C GLU A 260 1.54 -9.59 16.75
N PHE A 261 1.14 -8.94 15.66
CA PHE A 261 0.55 -9.67 14.53
C PHE A 261 1.52 -10.71 13.95
N HIS A 262 2.77 -10.33 13.72
CA HIS A 262 3.77 -11.24 13.15
C HIS A 262 4.07 -12.41 14.06
N ASP A 263 4.05 -12.23 15.38
CA ASP A 263 4.30 -13.26 16.37
C ASP A 263 3.16 -14.30 16.43
N HIS A 264 1.91 -13.87 16.17
CA HIS A 264 0.71 -14.71 16.29
C HIS A 264 0.06 -15.09 14.94
N LYS A 265 0.53 -14.55 13.80
CA LYS A 265 -0.15 -14.73 12.50
C LYS A 265 -0.29 -16.18 12.06
N ASP A 266 0.65 -17.06 12.43
CA ASP A 266 0.64 -18.45 11.96
C ASP A 266 -0.50 -19.25 12.60
N ALA A 267 -1.01 -18.83 13.75
CA ALA A 267 -2.24 -19.35 14.34
C ALA A 267 -3.46 -19.18 13.40
N LEU A 268 -3.45 -18.20 12.50
CA LEU A 268 -4.48 -18.05 11.46
C LEU A 268 -4.39 -19.15 10.39
N ILE A 269 -3.19 -19.63 10.08
CA ILE A 269 -2.99 -20.76 9.16
C ILE A 269 -3.45 -22.05 9.85
N GLU A 270 -3.01 -22.30 11.07
CA GLU A 270 -3.37 -23.46 11.89
C GLU A 270 -4.88 -23.58 12.11
N ALA A 271 -5.56 -22.44 12.32
CA ALA A 271 -7.02 -22.36 12.44
C ALA A 271 -7.77 -22.45 11.10
N GLY A 272 -7.09 -22.71 9.98
CA GLY A 272 -7.70 -22.83 8.65
C GLY A 272 -8.19 -21.51 8.04
N ALA A 273 -7.91 -20.36 8.65
CA ALA A 273 -8.35 -19.05 8.17
C ALA A 273 -7.83 -18.72 6.77
N ARG A 274 -6.67 -19.26 6.40
CA ARG A 274 -6.04 -19.06 5.08
C ARG A 274 -6.48 -20.07 4.03
N GLY A 275 -7.34 -21.06 4.38
CA GLY A 275 -7.71 -22.18 3.52
C GLY A 275 -6.49 -23.04 3.22
N SER A 276 -6.21 -23.31 1.94
CA SER A 276 -5.04 -24.09 1.50
C SER A 276 -3.73 -23.29 1.40
N LEU A 277 -3.75 -21.99 1.75
CA LEU A 277 -2.55 -21.13 1.66
C LEU A 277 -1.72 -21.22 2.95
N ASP A 278 -0.48 -21.63 2.81
CA ASP A 278 0.52 -21.77 3.87
C ASP A 278 1.54 -20.60 3.92
N HIS A 279 1.27 -19.52 3.18
CA HIS A 279 2.20 -18.40 3.02
C HIS A 279 1.52 -17.03 3.22
N TRP A 280 2.35 -16.00 3.47
CA TRP A 280 1.92 -14.61 3.71
C TRP A 280 2.29 -13.66 2.55
N LYS A 281 2.11 -14.07 1.28
CA LYS A 281 2.37 -13.23 0.08
C LYS A 281 1.31 -12.14 -0.08
N ILE A 282 1.16 -11.30 0.93
CA ILE A 282 0.19 -10.20 0.98
C ILE A 282 0.96 -8.87 0.94
N PRO A 283 0.98 -8.15 -0.22
CA PRO A 283 1.74 -6.90 -0.37
C PRO A 283 1.42 -5.84 0.68
N LYS A 284 0.19 -5.84 1.18
CA LYS A 284 -0.28 -4.87 2.17
C LYS A 284 0.40 -5.05 3.54
N LEU A 285 0.80 -6.28 3.92
CA LEU A 285 1.58 -6.53 5.14
C LEU A 285 2.95 -5.90 5.06
N GLU A 286 3.65 -6.08 3.94
CA GLU A 286 4.95 -5.46 3.70
C GLU A 286 4.89 -3.94 3.74
N MET A 287 3.85 -3.35 3.12
CA MET A 287 3.67 -1.91 3.11
C MET A 287 3.42 -1.33 4.50
N MET A 288 2.78 -2.07 5.42
CA MET A 288 2.58 -1.65 6.81
C MET A 288 3.89 -1.43 7.56
N LEU A 289 4.95 -2.20 7.26
CA LEU A 289 6.29 -2.01 7.81
C LEU A 289 6.90 -0.65 7.45
N SER A 290 6.38 0.03 6.44
CA SER A 290 6.86 1.34 5.99
C SER A 290 6.05 2.52 6.59
N VAL A 291 5.00 2.26 7.36
CA VAL A 291 4.15 3.32 7.94
C VAL A 291 4.90 4.11 9.02
N ALA A 292 5.52 3.42 9.99
CA ALA A 292 6.25 4.07 11.07
C ALA A 292 7.42 4.94 10.56
N PRO A 293 8.34 4.44 9.70
CA PRO A 293 9.38 5.27 9.10
C PRO A 293 8.85 6.46 8.29
N SER A 294 7.75 6.27 7.55
CA SER A 294 7.13 7.36 6.77
C SER A 294 6.51 8.44 7.65
N SER A 295 5.97 8.07 8.80
CA SER A 295 5.40 9.01 9.77
C SER A 295 6.47 9.90 10.39
N VAL A 296 7.63 9.35 10.73
CA VAL A 296 8.80 10.12 11.22
C VAL A 296 9.26 11.14 10.18
N LEU A 297 9.42 10.71 8.92
CA LEU A 297 9.87 11.60 7.85
C LEU A 297 8.89 12.74 7.54
N LYS A 298 7.58 12.49 7.67
CA LYS A 298 6.54 13.46 7.29
C LYS A 298 6.10 14.37 8.43
N SER A 299 6.27 13.95 9.66
CA SER A 299 5.89 14.73 10.84
C SER A 299 6.90 15.83 11.19
N GLY A 300 8.08 15.82 10.56
CA GLY A 300 9.15 16.75 10.95
C GLY A 300 9.62 16.55 12.40
N LEU A 301 9.38 15.38 12.98
CA LEU A 301 9.94 14.98 14.26
C LEU A 301 11.46 14.97 14.09
N ASP A 302 12.09 16.04 14.54
CA ASP A 302 13.51 16.22 14.49
C ASP A 302 14.22 15.06 15.20
N ARG A 303 15.25 14.59 14.54
CA ARG A 303 16.26 13.75 15.16
C ARG A 303 17.17 14.70 15.95
N SER A 304 16.74 15.12 17.14
CA SER A 304 17.66 15.68 18.14
C SER A 304 18.35 14.55 18.89
#